data_12868867f8ad6e268b5ebc9385d1ff13
#
_entry.id   12868867f8ad6e268b5ebc9385d1ff13
#
_cell.length_a   1.000
_cell.length_b   1.000
_cell.length_c   1.000
_cell.angle_alpha   90.00
_cell.angle_beta   90.00
_cell.angle_gamma   90.00
#
_symmetry.space_group_name_H-M   'P 1'
#
loop_
_entity.id
_entity.type
_entity.pdbx_description
1 polymer ?
#
loop_
_entity_poly.entity_id
_entity_poly.type
_entity_poly.pdbx_seq_one_letter_code
_entity_poly.pdbx_strand_id
1 'polypeptide(L)'
;MAQEKAYFEQVNIENEFKIREILKELPPFCKEFFIGIEGSTQSRTRLAYAYDLGVFFHYMHEENPVCKKMEIRDFPLSMLEQITPMDIEEYLYSIRYYTKDGTEHKNDERGVSRKLASLRSFYNYYFRKQLIEKNPAELVKMPKLHEKNIIRLDVDEVVKFLDQVENGTDLTERQKKFHEQTKIRDLAMMTLMLGTGIRVSECVGLDMDDVDFKNNGIKVHRKGGTETVVYFSDEVRDALLPYYNEREKITAADGHTNALFLSLQKKRIQVRTVENMVKKYSKLVTSLKNITPHKLRSTYGTSLYRETGDIYLVADVLGHKDVNTTRKHYAAQEEDRRRAAAKAVKLRED
;
A
#
# COMPACT_ATOMS: atom_id res chain seq x y z
N MET A 1 16.93 -11.43 -27.67
CA MET A 1 15.68 -11.02 -26.97
C MET A 1 16.09 -10.30 -25.70
N ALA A 2 15.56 -9.12 -25.41
CA ALA A 2 15.85 -8.42 -24.16
C ALA A 2 15.26 -9.27 -23.01
N GLN A 3 16.05 -9.52 -21.99
CA GLN A 3 15.62 -10.28 -20.81
C GLN A 3 14.48 -9.53 -20.15
N GLU A 4 13.36 -10.20 -19.88
CA GLU A 4 12.20 -9.61 -19.21
C GLU A 4 12.62 -9.16 -17.80
N LYS A 5 12.41 -7.87 -17.48
CA LYS A 5 12.78 -7.33 -16.18
C LYS A 5 11.80 -7.79 -15.12
N ALA A 6 12.30 -8.11 -13.93
CA ALA A 6 11.45 -8.45 -12.80
C ALA A 6 10.44 -7.33 -12.51
N TYR A 7 9.22 -7.67 -12.09
CA TYR A 7 8.12 -6.72 -11.84
C TYR A 7 8.52 -5.52 -10.98
N PHE A 8 9.21 -5.76 -9.88
CA PHE A 8 9.62 -4.68 -8.97
C PHE A 8 10.70 -3.77 -9.57
N GLU A 9 11.54 -4.28 -10.46
CA GLU A 9 12.51 -3.48 -11.22
C GLU A 9 11.78 -2.56 -12.21
N GLN A 10 10.79 -3.07 -12.92
CA GLN A 10 9.96 -2.27 -13.83
C GLN A 10 9.27 -1.13 -13.07
N VAL A 11 8.65 -1.42 -11.91
CA VAL A 11 8.01 -0.42 -11.05
C VAL A 11 9.01 0.64 -10.56
N ASN A 12 10.22 0.24 -10.19
CA ASN A 12 11.25 1.18 -9.76
C ASN A 12 11.64 2.13 -10.90
N ILE A 13 11.87 1.60 -12.09
CA ILE A 13 12.20 2.40 -13.29
C ILE A 13 11.08 3.39 -13.61
N GLU A 14 9.83 2.95 -13.61
CA GLU A 14 8.68 3.85 -13.84
C GLU A 14 8.59 4.98 -12.80
N ASN A 15 8.85 4.66 -11.53
CA ASN A 15 8.86 5.66 -10.47
C ASN A 15 9.97 6.69 -10.69
N GLU A 16 11.18 6.26 -11.09
CA GLU A 16 12.31 7.16 -11.38
C GLU A 16 12.00 8.11 -12.54
N PHE A 17 11.37 7.60 -13.61
CA PHE A 17 10.94 8.48 -14.70
C PHE A 17 9.92 9.52 -14.24
N LYS A 18 8.93 9.13 -13.44
CA LYS A 18 7.93 10.06 -12.88
C LYS A 18 8.58 11.10 -11.96
N ILE A 19 9.53 10.70 -11.12
CA ILE A 19 10.30 11.64 -10.27
C ILE A 19 11.02 12.66 -11.13
N ARG A 20 11.72 12.22 -12.18
CA ARG A 20 12.45 13.12 -13.09
C ARG A 20 11.53 14.13 -13.78
N GLU A 21 10.33 13.71 -14.18
CA GLU A 21 9.36 14.63 -14.78
C GLU A 21 8.89 15.69 -13.75
N ILE A 22 8.56 15.28 -12.52
CA ILE A 22 8.16 16.22 -11.47
C ILE A 22 9.29 17.21 -11.15
N LEU A 23 10.53 16.73 -11.08
CA LEU A 23 11.68 17.57 -10.77
C LEU A 23 11.96 18.67 -11.82
N LYS A 24 11.46 18.55 -13.03
CA LYS A 24 11.57 19.62 -14.04
C LYS A 24 10.78 20.87 -13.66
N GLU A 25 9.75 20.71 -12.85
CA GLU A 25 8.87 21.81 -12.40
C GLU A 25 9.26 22.36 -11.02
N LEU A 26 10.26 21.77 -10.38
CA LEU A 26 10.72 22.14 -9.03
C LEU A 26 12.05 22.92 -9.06
N PRO A 27 12.40 23.62 -7.95
CA PRO A 27 13.70 24.27 -7.84
C PRO A 27 14.85 23.29 -8.09
N PRO A 28 15.94 23.72 -8.78
CA PRO A 28 17.04 22.84 -9.17
C PRO A 28 17.69 22.09 -8.00
N PHE A 29 17.76 22.71 -6.82
CA PHE A 29 18.30 22.06 -5.62
C PHE A 29 17.49 20.85 -5.19
N CYS A 30 16.18 20.73 -5.51
CA CYS A 30 15.42 19.52 -5.22
C CYS A 30 16.06 18.25 -5.80
N LYS A 31 16.70 18.35 -6.97
CA LYS A 31 17.40 17.22 -7.59
C LYS A 31 18.53 16.68 -6.70
N GLU A 32 19.27 17.55 -6.01
CA GLU A 32 20.35 17.15 -5.10
C GLU A 32 19.81 16.32 -3.92
N PHE A 33 18.66 16.72 -3.36
CA PHE A 33 17.99 15.95 -2.31
C PHE A 33 17.64 14.55 -2.79
N PHE A 34 17.02 14.41 -3.98
CA PHE A 34 16.62 13.10 -4.50
C PHE A 34 17.81 12.19 -4.80
N ILE A 35 18.92 12.74 -5.28
CA ILE A 35 20.18 12.00 -5.44
C ILE A 35 20.69 11.56 -4.07
N GLY A 36 20.68 12.45 -3.08
CA GLY A 36 21.21 12.16 -1.75
C GLY A 36 20.45 11.11 -0.95
N ILE A 37 19.16 10.92 -1.23
CA ILE A 37 18.33 9.92 -0.54
C ILE A 37 18.14 8.63 -1.35
N GLU A 38 18.71 8.50 -2.56
CA GLU A 38 18.50 7.37 -3.44
C GLU A 38 18.87 6.03 -2.79
N GLY A 39 20.06 5.95 -2.21
CA GLY A 39 20.56 4.71 -1.60
C GLY A 39 19.85 4.29 -0.31
N SER A 40 19.09 5.20 0.34
CA SER A 40 18.44 4.94 1.64
C SER A 40 16.93 4.87 1.57
N THR A 41 16.33 5.33 0.46
CA THR A 41 14.88 5.51 0.34
C THR A 41 14.33 4.82 -0.90
N GLN A 42 13.27 4.02 -0.72
CA GLN A 42 12.63 3.31 -1.84
C GLN A 42 12.04 4.26 -2.88
N SER A 43 12.07 3.89 -4.16
CA SER A 43 11.57 4.68 -5.29
C SER A 43 10.14 5.18 -5.10
N ARG A 44 9.23 4.34 -4.54
CA ARG A 44 7.85 4.72 -4.24
C ARG A 44 7.74 5.81 -3.19
N THR A 45 8.62 5.80 -2.18
CA THR A 45 8.67 6.84 -1.14
C THR A 45 9.23 8.13 -1.73
N ARG A 46 10.29 8.03 -2.55
CA ARG A 46 10.85 9.19 -3.26
C ARG A 46 9.80 9.83 -4.18
N LEU A 47 9.05 9.02 -4.94
CA LEU A 47 7.96 9.53 -5.77
C LEU A 47 6.89 10.25 -4.94
N ALA A 48 6.51 9.71 -3.78
CA ALA A 48 5.59 10.39 -2.87
C ALA A 48 6.16 11.72 -2.37
N TYR A 49 7.46 11.77 -2.05
CA TYR A 49 8.13 13.02 -1.67
C TYR A 49 8.17 14.03 -2.81
N ALA A 50 8.40 13.58 -4.05
CA ALA A 50 8.37 14.48 -5.20
C ALA A 50 6.99 15.16 -5.38
N TYR A 51 5.92 14.40 -5.27
CA TYR A 51 4.57 14.96 -5.28
C TYR A 51 4.31 15.92 -4.11
N ASP A 52 4.75 15.57 -2.90
CA ASP A 52 4.54 16.40 -1.72
C ASP A 52 5.30 17.71 -1.79
N LEU A 53 6.55 17.69 -2.26
CA LEU A 53 7.36 18.89 -2.50
C LEU A 53 6.75 19.75 -3.62
N GLY A 54 6.22 19.11 -4.67
CA GLY A 54 5.48 19.82 -5.72
C GLY A 54 4.30 20.62 -5.15
N VAL A 55 3.49 20.00 -4.28
CA VAL A 55 2.38 20.68 -3.61
C VAL A 55 2.87 21.82 -2.71
N PHE A 56 3.99 21.59 -1.99
CA PHE A 56 4.54 22.61 -1.10
C PHE A 56 5.08 23.84 -1.85
N PHE A 57 5.92 23.64 -2.87
CA PHE A 57 6.47 24.76 -3.62
C PHE A 57 5.41 25.53 -4.41
N HIS A 58 4.38 24.83 -4.90
CA HIS A 58 3.25 25.47 -5.55
C HIS A 58 2.47 26.36 -4.56
N TYR A 59 2.19 25.85 -3.36
CA TYR A 59 1.56 26.64 -2.29
C TYR A 59 2.41 27.86 -1.92
N MET A 60 3.73 27.70 -1.75
CA MET A 60 4.62 28.82 -1.45
C MET A 60 4.62 29.87 -2.56
N HIS A 61 4.62 29.44 -3.81
CA HIS A 61 4.53 30.36 -4.94
C HIS A 61 3.21 31.15 -4.96
N GLU A 62 2.10 30.53 -4.62
CA GLU A 62 0.80 31.18 -4.65
C GLU A 62 0.55 32.12 -3.43
N GLU A 63 0.96 31.70 -2.24
CA GLU A 63 0.53 32.35 -0.99
C GLU A 63 1.66 33.15 -0.30
N ASN A 64 2.93 32.74 -0.40
CA ASN A 64 4.01 33.42 0.30
C ASN A 64 4.46 34.66 -0.47
N PRO A 65 4.43 35.89 0.15
CA PRO A 65 4.74 37.14 -0.54
C PRO A 65 6.15 37.22 -1.15
N VAL A 66 7.12 36.49 -0.59
CA VAL A 66 8.49 36.43 -1.11
C VAL A 66 8.56 35.51 -2.31
N CYS A 67 7.98 34.33 -2.19
CA CYS A 67 8.00 33.29 -3.22
C CYS A 67 7.17 33.66 -4.48
N LYS A 68 6.08 34.42 -4.30
CA LYS A 68 5.19 34.86 -5.40
C LYS A 68 5.87 35.70 -6.46
N LYS A 69 7.04 36.27 -6.17
CA LYS A 69 7.75 37.20 -7.04
C LYS A 69 8.63 36.54 -8.12
N MET A 70 8.79 35.23 -8.06
CA MET A 70 9.65 34.48 -8.98
C MET A 70 9.04 33.12 -9.32
N GLU A 71 9.39 32.57 -10.47
CA GLU A 71 8.97 31.23 -10.86
C GLU A 71 9.52 30.16 -9.90
N ILE A 72 8.77 29.07 -9.71
CA ILE A 72 9.18 27.96 -8.80
C ILE A 72 10.57 27.44 -9.14
N ARG A 73 10.89 27.36 -10.45
CA ARG A 73 12.20 26.87 -10.94
C ARG A 73 13.37 27.79 -10.59
N ASP A 74 13.08 29.04 -10.32
CA ASP A 74 14.09 30.06 -10.04
C ASP A 74 14.32 30.26 -8.54
N PHE A 75 13.60 29.50 -7.68
CA PHE A 75 13.79 29.58 -6.24
C PHE A 75 15.23 29.22 -5.85
N PRO A 76 15.99 30.13 -5.23
CA PRO A 76 17.32 29.82 -4.72
C PRO A 76 17.22 29.00 -3.43
N LEU A 77 18.27 28.22 -3.13
CA LEU A 77 18.34 27.44 -1.89
C LEU A 77 18.16 28.29 -0.63
N SER A 78 18.70 29.52 -0.64
CA SER A 78 18.58 30.49 0.46
C SER A 78 17.13 30.85 0.83
N MET A 79 16.17 30.62 -0.07
CA MET A 79 14.76 30.81 0.23
C MET A 79 14.27 29.87 1.34
N LEU A 80 14.84 28.67 1.47
CA LEU A 80 14.47 27.74 2.54
C LEU A 80 14.69 28.33 3.95
N GLU A 81 15.63 29.27 4.09
CA GLU A 81 15.91 29.94 5.36
C GLU A 81 14.93 31.10 5.67
N GLN A 82 14.24 31.59 4.64
CA GLN A 82 13.23 32.64 4.77
C GLN A 82 11.86 32.09 5.12
N ILE A 83 11.63 30.78 4.87
CA ILE A 83 10.39 30.09 5.25
C ILE A 83 10.42 29.84 6.76
N THR A 84 9.39 30.31 7.44
CA THR A 84 9.23 30.20 8.89
C THR A 84 8.42 28.95 9.29
N PRO A 85 8.45 28.53 10.56
CA PRO A 85 7.53 27.48 11.04
C PRO A 85 6.06 27.85 10.82
N MET A 86 5.71 29.15 10.90
CA MET A 86 4.36 29.63 10.66
C MET A 86 3.90 29.42 9.22
N ASP A 87 4.76 29.71 8.24
CA ASP A 87 4.47 29.45 6.81
C ASP A 87 4.17 27.96 6.57
N ILE A 88 4.91 27.08 7.26
CA ILE A 88 4.65 25.64 7.16
C ILE A 88 3.34 25.24 7.83
N GLU A 89 2.99 25.83 8.98
CA GLU A 89 1.70 25.59 9.66
C GLU A 89 0.53 26.07 8.81
N GLU A 90 0.63 27.24 8.17
CA GLU A 90 -0.35 27.76 7.22
C GLU A 90 -0.50 26.84 5.99
N TYR A 91 0.61 26.37 5.43
CA TYR A 91 0.59 25.35 4.40
C TYR A 91 -0.15 24.08 4.84
N LEU A 92 0.16 23.54 6.01
CA LEU A 92 -0.50 22.34 6.53
C LEU A 92 -1.99 22.55 6.81
N TYR A 93 -2.41 23.76 7.15
CA TYR A 93 -3.80 24.14 7.29
C TYR A 93 -4.50 24.19 5.92
N SER A 94 -3.90 24.83 4.92
CA SER A 94 -4.49 25.01 3.59
C SER A 94 -4.68 23.69 2.86
N ILE A 95 -3.71 22.76 2.93
CA ILE A 95 -3.80 21.47 2.24
C ILE A 95 -4.85 20.51 2.81
N ARG A 96 -5.49 20.81 3.92
CA ARG A 96 -6.61 20.00 4.41
C ARG A 96 -7.75 19.97 3.40
N TYR A 97 -7.98 21.11 2.75
CA TYR A 97 -8.96 21.28 1.66
C TYR A 97 -8.37 22.24 0.64
N TYR A 98 -8.06 21.77 -0.56
CA TYR A 98 -7.50 22.62 -1.63
C TYR A 98 -7.98 22.16 -2.99
N THR A 99 -7.94 23.06 -3.96
CA THR A 99 -8.26 22.75 -5.36
C THR A 99 -6.96 22.72 -6.14
N LYS A 100 -6.75 21.69 -6.95
CA LYS A 100 -5.66 21.61 -7.91
C LYS A 100 -6.21 21.14 -9.25
N ASP A 101 -5.86 21.85 -10.34
CA ASP A 101 -6.33 21.55 -11.71
C ASP A 101 -7.87 21.38 -11.78
N GLY A 102 -8.63 22.23 -11.07
CA GLY A 102 -10.09 22.19 -11.00
C GLY A 102 -10.66 21.01 -10.19
N THR A 103 -9.83 20.20 -9.55
CA THR A 103 -10.24 19.06 -8.73
C THR A 103 -10.06 19.37 -7.25
N GLU A 104 -11.12 19.14 -6.46
CA GLU A 104 -11.07 19.26 -5.00
C GLU A 104 -10.28 18.11 -4.37
N HIS A 105 -9.33 18.47 -3.53
CA HIS A 105 -8.52 17.54 -2.75
C HIS A 105 -8.75 17.72 -1.27
N LYS A 106 -8.86 16.60 -0.55
CA LYS A 106 -8.97 16.55 0.90
C LYS A 106 -7.87 15.67 1.46
N ASN A 107 -7.11 16.18 2.42
CA ASN A 107 -6.17 15.37 3.20
C ASN A 107 -6.72 15.14 4.61
N ASP A 108 -6.77 13.88 5.02
CA ASP A 108 -6.98 13.53 6.43
C ASP A 108 -5.66 13.74 7.22
N GLU A 109 -5.72 13.52 8.54
CA GLU A 109 -4.57 13.70 9.45
C GLU A 109 -3.33 12.92 9.00
N ARG A 110 -3.51 11.74 8.40
CA ARG A 110 -2.40 10.91 7.89
C ARG A 110 -1.78 11.52 6.63
N GLY A 111 -2.61 12.08 5.76
CA GLY A 111 -2.16 12.78 4.57
C GLY A 111 -1.34 14.02 4.91
N VAL A 112 -1.81 14.82 5.88
CA VAL A 112 -1.09 16.00 6.39
C VAL A 112 0.22 15.58 7.09
N SER A 113 0.16 14.56 7.96
CA SER A 113 1.34 14.03 8.65
C SER A 113 2.42 13.52 7.68
N ARG A 114 2.02 12.85 6.59
CA ARG A 114 2.96 12.39 5.55
C ARG A 114 3.63 13.54 4.84
N LYS A 115 2.88 14.61 4.50
CA LYS A 115 3.44 15.79 3.84
C LYS A 115 4.42 16.54 4.75
N LEU A 116 4.13 16.66 6.04
CA LEU A 116 5.10 17.23 6.99
C LEU A 116 6.35 16.34 7.12
N ALA A 117 6.18 15.01 7.11
CA ALA A 117 7.32 14.09 7.17
C ALA A 117 8.24 14.22 5.94
N SER A 118 7.67 14.44 4.73
CA SER A 118 8.48 14.70 3.53
C SER A 118 9.23 16.02 3.61
N LEU A 119 8.61 17.09 4.11
CA LEU A 119 9.28 18.37 4.36
C LEU A 119 10.40 18.25 5.40
N ARG A 120 10.16 17.55 6.51
CA ARG A 120 11.20 17.30 7.52
C ARG A 120 12.38 16.55 6.93
N SER A 121 12.14 15.52 6.11
CA SER A 121 13.20 14.79 5.42
C SER A 121 14.00 15.72 4.49
N PHE A 122 13.31 16.58 3.77
CA PHE A 122 13.90 17.55 2.84
C PHE A 122 14.74 18.59 3.56
N TYR A 123 14.19 19.30 4.54
CA TYR A 123 14.94 20.28 5.33
C TYR A 123 16.11 19.67 6.10
N ASN A 124 15.91 18.48 6.68
CA ASN A 124 16.96 17.78 7.41
C ASN A 124 18.14 17.38 6.52
N TYR A 125 17.90 17.08 5.24
CA TYR A 125 18.96 16.80 4.28
C TYR A 125 19.89 18.02 4.12
N TYR A 126 19.35 19.21 3.89
CA TYR A 126 20.13 20.43 3.71
C TYR A 126 20.77 20.90 5.02
N PHE A 127 20.06 20.81 6.11
CA PHE A 127 20.57 21.16 7.45
C PHE A 127 21.77 20.29 7.83
N ARG A 128 21.70 18.98 7.63
CA ARG A 128 22.82 18.07 7.91
C ARG A 128 24.05 18.32 7.00
N LYS A 129 23.81 18.81 5.80
CA LYS A 129 24.89 19.22 4.88
C LYS A 129 25.42 20.61 5.15
N GLN A 130 24.92 21.31 6.18
CA GLN A 130 25.27 22.67 6.53
C GLN A 130 25.09 23.67 5.38
N LEU A 131 24.10 23.41 4.51
CA LEU A 131 23.72 24.26 3.39
C LEU A 131 22.61 25.25 3.77
N ILE A 132 21.97 25.03 4.92
CA ILE A 132 21.04 25.93 5.61
C ILE A 132 21.37 25.93 7.10
N GLU A 133 21.19 27.08 7.76
CA GLU A 133 21.47 27.24 9.20
C GLU A 133 20.28 26.83 10.09
N LYS A 134 19.06 26.85 9.54
CA LYS A 134 17.81 26.61 10.28
C LYS A 134 16.98 25.51 9.64
N ASN A 135 16.27 24.75 10.48
CA ASN A 135 15.29 23.74 10.05
C ASN A 135 13.90 24.06 10.62
N PRO A 136 13.12 24.92 9.95
CA PRO A 136 11.79 25.30 10.43
C PRO A 136 10.81 24.12 10.48
N ALA A 137 10.96 23.12 9.62
CA ALA A 137 10.07 21.96 9.58
C ALA A 137 10.17 21.07 10.83
N GLU A 138 11.31 21.09 11.53
CA GLU A 138 11.48 20.33 12.79
C GLU A 138 10.67 20.96 13.94
N LEU A 139 10.48 22.27 13.92
CA LEU A 139 9.77 23.01 14.94
C LEU A 139 8.23 22.86 14.86
N VAL A 140 7.70 22.49 13.70
CA VAL A 140 6.26 22.29 13.50
C VAL A 140 5.83 20.95 14.11
N LYS A 141 4.80 20.94 14.96
CA LYS A 141 4.32 19.72 15.60
C LYS A 141 3.63 18.77 14.61
N MET A 142 3.95 17.48 14.72
CA MET A 142 3.23 16.45 13.97
C MET A 142 1.75 16.40 14.39
N PRO A 143 0.81 16.31 13.43
CA PRO A 143 -0.60 16.10 13.73
C PRO A 143 -0.81 14.85 14.60
N LYS A 144 -1.71 14.95 15.58
CA LYS A 144 -2.15 13.75 16.33
C LYS A 144 -2.93 12.85 15.39
N LEU A 145 -2.56 11.59 15.35
CA LEU A 145 -3.26 10.57 14.57
C LEU A 145 -4.29 9.87 15.48
N HIS A 146 -5.56 9.94 15.13
CA HIS A 146 -6.58 9.17 15.80
C HIS A 146 -6.54 7.71 15.33
N GLU A 147 -6.61 6.79 16.27
CA GLU A 147 -6.71 5.36 15.96
C GLU A 147 -8.08 5.07 15.35
N LYS A 148 -8.09 4.42 14.18
CA LYS A 148 -9.32 3.97 13.53
C LYS A 148 -9.53 2.50 13.86
N ASN A 149 -10.76 2.12 14.15
CA ASN A 149 -11.13 0.73 14.30
C ASN A 149 -10.70 -0.08 13.06
N ILE A 150 -10.22 -1.30 13.31
CA ILE A 150 -9.80 -2.19 12.24
C ILE A 150 -11.04 -2.75 11.56
N ILE A 151 -11.24 -2.34 10.31
CA ILE A 151 -12.27 -2.89 9.46
C ILE A 151 -11.72 -4.19 8.86
N ARG A 152 -12.48 -5.27 8.99
CA ARG A 152 -12.19 -6.61 8.46
C ARG A 152 -13.48 -7.29 8.05
N LEU A 153 -13.38 -8.37 7.30
CA LEU A 153 -14.50 -9.29 7.09
C LEU A 153 -14.64 -10.22 8.30
N ASP A 154 -15.84 -10.48 8.72
CA ASP A 154 -16.15 -11.53 9.67
C ASP A 154 -16.19 -12.89 8.94
N VAL A 155 -16.22 -14.01 9.68
CA VAL A 155 -16.10 -15.36 9.07
C VAL A 155 -17.21 -15.63 8.06
N ASP A 156 -18.44 -15.29 8.40
CA ASP A 156 -19.60 -15.43 7.50
C ASP A 156 -19.53 -14.49 6.29
N GLU A 157 -18.94 -13.31 6.46
CA GLU A 157 -18.70 -12.38 5.37
C GLU A 157 -17.59 -12.86 4.42
N VAL A 158 -16.57 -13.59 4.94
CA VAL A 158 -15.54 -14.22 4.08
C VAL A 158 -16.16 -15.27 3.18
N VAL A 159 -17.01 -16.16 3.75
CA VAL A 159 -17.72 -17.18 2.96
C VAL A 159 -18.55 -16.53 1.86
N LYS A 160 -19.42 -15.59 2.22
CA LYS A 160 -20.25 -14.86 1.24
C LYS A 160 -19.43 -14.12 0.18
N PHE A 161 -18.27 -13.57 0.59
CA PHE A 161 -17.37 -12.87 -0.33
C PHE A 161 -16.79 -13.83 -1.38
N LEU A 162 -16.30 -15.00 -0.97
CA LEU A 162 -15.80 -16.02 -1.89
C LEU A 162 -16.90 -16.59 -2.76
N ASP A 163 -18.10 -16.83 -2.22
CA ASP A 163 -19.27 -17.25 -3.00
C ASP A 163 -19.62 -16.23 -4.09
N GLN A 164 -19.58 -14.94 -3.80
CA GLN A 164 -19.81 -13.90 -4.81
C GLN A 164 -18.68 -13.82 -5.85
N VAL A 165 -17.43 -14.11 -5.46
CA VAL A 165 -16.31 -14.17 -6.40
C VAL A 165 -16.44 -15.36 -7.33
N GLU A 166 -16.88 -16.50 -6.83
CA GLU A 166 -17.04 -17.74 -7.59
C GLU A 166 -18.30 -17.73 -8.48
N ASN A 167 -19.46 -17.41 -7.90
CA ASN A 167 -20.75 -17.57 -8.55
C ASN A 167 -21.31 -16.28 -9.15
N GLY A 168 -20.98 -15.11 -8.59
CA GLY A 168 -21.41 -13.81 -9.09
C GLY A 168 -22.93 -13.61 -9.09
N THR A 169 -23.66 -14.24 -8.16
CA THR A 169 -25.12 -14.27 -8.13
C THR A 169 -25.74 -12.88 -8.10
N ASP A 170 -25.17 -11.97 -7.31
CA ASP A 170 -25.69 -10.61 -7.11
C ASP A 170 -25.05 -9.56 -8.04
N LEU A 171 -24.30 -10.01 -9.04
CA LEU A 171 -23.72 -9.12 -10.06
C LEU A 171 -24.80 -8.65 -11.05
N THR A 172 -24.65 -7.42 -11.55
CA THR A 172 -25.49 -6.93 -12.66
C THR A 172 -25.18 -7.70 -13.94
N GLU A 173 -26.12 -7.74 -14.90
CA GLU A 173 -25.93 -8.45 -16.16
C GLU A 173 -24.68 -8.01 -16.95
N ARG A 174 -24.35 -6.73 -16.89
CA ARG A 174 -23.09 -6.22 -17.48
C ARG A 174 -21.87 -6.78 -16.77
N GLN A 175 -21.89 -6.88 -15.43
CA GLN A 175 -20.79 -7.42 -14.64
C GLN A 175 -20.64 -8.94 -14.83
N LYS A 176 -21.73 -9.69 -14.98
CA LYS A 176 -21.72 -11.14 -15.23
C LYS A 176 -20.98 -11.50 -16.50
N LYS A 177 -21.13 -10.73 -17.58
CA LYS A 177 -20.40 -10.96 -18.83
C LYS A 177 -18.86 -10.94 -18.66
N PHE A 178 -18.36 -10.01 -17.83
CA PHE A 178 -16.94 -9.96 -17.52
C PHE A 178 -16.53 -11.00 -16.47
N HIS A 179 -17.41 -11.27 -15.52
CA HIS A 179 -17.20 -12.27 -14.48
C HIS A 179 -16.96 -13.65 -15.08
N GLU A 180 -17.77 -14.09 -16.03
CA GLU A 180 -17.58 -15.39 -16.70
C GLU A 180 -16.17 -15.57 -17.31
N GLN A 181 -15.53 -14.50 -17.75
CA GLN A 181 -14.18 -14.53 -18.30
C GLN A 181 -13.08 -14.45 -17.25
N THR A 182 -13.40 -14.04 -16.02
CA THR A 182 -12.40 -13.71 -15.01
C THR A 182 -12.57 -14.46 -13.69
N LYS A 183 -13.70 -15.18 -13.49
CA LYS A 183 -14.05 -15.78 -12.21
C LYS A 183 -13.00 -16.74 -11.65
N ILE A 184 -12.40 -17.59 -12.50
CA ILE A 184 -11.37 -18.55 -12.08
C ILE A 184 -10.14 -17.80 -11.56
N ARG A 185 -9.68 -16.77 -12.29
CA ARG A 185 -8.57 -15.89 -11.86
C ARG A 185 -8.93 -15.13 -10.58
N ASP A 186 -10.12 -14.51 -10.55
CA ASP A 186 -10.56 -13.66 -9.45
C ASP A 186 -10.68 -14.50 -8.16
N LEU A 187 -11.22 -15.73 -8.26
CA LEU A 187 -11.30 -16.67 -7.14
C LEU A 187 -9.89 -17.06 -6.66
N ALA A 188 -9.00 -17.46 -7.56
CA ALA A 188 -7.61 -17.79 -7.22
C ALA A 188 -6.91 -16.65 -6.48
N MET A 189 -7.05 -15.40 -6.96
CA MET A 189 -6.44 -14.24 -6.32
C MET A 189 -7.04 -13.94 -4.94
N MET A 190 -8.37 -13.95 -4.81
CA MET A 190 -9.03 -13.60 -3.55
C MET A 190 -8.78 -14.67 -2.49
N THR A 191 -8.85 -15.95 -2.85
CA THR A 191 -8.55 -17.05 -1.94
C THR A 191 -7.06 -17.04 -1.52
N LEU A 192 -6.15 -16.79 -2.45
CA LEU A 192 -4.72 -16.64 -2.14
C LEU A 192 -4.48 -15.48 -1.15
N MET A 193 -5.08 -14.31 -1.37
CA MET A 193 -4.91 -13.16 -0.48
C MET A 193 -5.54 -13.37 0.89
N LEU A 194 -6.69 -14.03 0.97
CA LEU A 194 -7.37 -14.35 2.24
C LEU A 194 -6.70 -15.50 2.99
N GLY A 195 -6.11 -16.48 2.29
CA GLY A 195 -5.49 -17.64 2.90
C GLY A 195 -4.00 -17.47 3.24
N THR A 196 -3.35 -16.39 2.78
CA THR A 196 -1.92 -16.14 3.03
C THR A 196 -1.63 -14.76 3.63
N GLY A 197 -2.56 -13.83 3.50
CA GLY A 197 -2.37 -12.46 3.93
C GLY A 197 -1.27 -11.69 3.21
N ILE A 198 -0.82 -12.10 2.03
CA ILE A 198 0.17 -11.35 1.23
C ILE A 198 -0.35 -9.97 0.84
N ARG A 199 0.56 -9.03 0.59
CA ARG A 199 0.19 -7.69 0.12
C ARG A 199 -0.28 -7.75 -1.34
N VAL A 200 -1.19 -6.84 -1.71
CA VAL A 200 -1.65 -6.76 -3.11
C VAL A 200 -0.50 -6.59 -4.09
N SER A 201 0.54 -5.83 -3.74
CA SER A 201 1.73 -5.68 -4.59
C SER A 201 2.56 -6.96 -4.69
N GLU A 202 2.59 -7.77 -3.63
CA GLU A 202 3.22 -9.09 -3.64
C GLU A 202 2.41 -10.04 -4.54
N CYS A 203 1.08 -10.06 -4.41
CA CYS A 203 0.18 -10.87 -5.22
C CYS A 203 0.29 -10.55 -6.73
N VAL A 204 0.21 -9.28 -7.12
CA VAL A 204 0.33 -8.90 -8.55
C VAL A 204 1.74 -9.09 -9.09
N GLY A 205 2.75 -9.10 -8.21
CA GLY A 205 4.15 -9.32 -8.56
C GLY A 205 4.54 -10.79 -8.78
N LEU A 206 3.68 -11.75 -8.44
CA LEU A 206 3.97 -13.18 -8.61
C LEU A 206 4.18 -13.54 -10.08
N ASP A 207 5.17 -14.36 -10.31
CA ASP A 207 5.45 -15.02 -11.57
C ASP A 207 5.00 -16.50 -11.52
N MET A 208 4.91 -17.16 -12.67
CA MET A 208 4.54 -18.58 -12.76
C MET A 208 5.51 -19.44 -11.95
N ASP A 209 6.81 -19.13 -12.03
CA ASP A 209 7.89 -19.86 -11.36
C ASP A 209 7.94 -19.63 -9.84
N ASP A 210 7.15 -18.68 -9.32
CA ASP A 210 7.08 -18.43 -7.88
C ASP A 210 6.15 -19.39 -7.15
N VAL A 211 5.38 -20.23 -7.85
CA VAL A 211 4.40 -21.14 -7.27
C VAL A 211 4.93 -22.55 -7.17
N ASP A 212 4.99 -23.09 -5.96
CA ASP A 212 5.36 -24.48 -5.69
C ASP A 212 4.14 -25.26 -5.13
N PHE A 213 3.45 -25.96 -6.03
CA PHE A 213 2.30 -26.81 -5.63
C PHE A 213 2.71 -28.10 -4.90
N LYS A 214 3.98 -28.50 -4.98
CA LYS A 214 4.47 -29.69 -4.27
C LYS A 214 4.55 -29.46 -2.77
N ASN A 215 4.98 -28.24 -2.39
CA ASN A 215 5.14 -27.84 -0.99
C ASN A 215 4.09 -26.84 -0.54
N ASN A 216 3.07 -26.56 -1.34
CA ASN A 216 2.02 -25.56 -1.07
C ASN A 216 2.62 -24.21 -0.67
N GLY A 217 3.56 -23.68 -1.45
CA GLY A 217 4.29 -22.46 -1.19
C GLY A 217 4.30 -21.47 -2.35
N ILE A 218 4.40 -20.21 -2.04
CA ILE A 218 4.69 -19.14 -3.00
C ILE A 218 5.91 -18.35 -2.55
N LYS A 219 6.77 -18.00 -3.49
CA LYS A 219 7.90 -17.11 -3.24
C LYS A 219 7.46 -15.66 -3.45
N VAL A 220 7.52 -14.84 -2.43
CA VAL A 220 7.13 -13.43 -2.49
C VAL A 220 8.31 -12.50 -2.26
N HIS A 221 8.36 -11.41 -3.04
CA HIS A 221 9.35 -10.35 -2.87
C HIS A 221 8.79 -9.30 -1.91
N ARG A 222 9.34 -9.25 -0.69
CA ARG A 222 8.90 -8.33 0.36
C ARG A 222 9.56 -6.95 0.23
N LYS A 223 9.01 -5.98 0.94
CA LYS A 223 9.55 -4.63 1.01
C LYS A 223 11.01 -4.66 1.51
N GLY A 224 11.94 -4.13 0.70
CA GLY A 224 13.38 -4.13 0.98
C GLY A 224 14.15 -5.18 0.18
N GLY A 225 13.53 -5.86 -0.79
CA GLY A 225 14.18 -6.81 -1.68
C GLY A 225 14.39 -8.22 -1.10
N THR A 226 13.85 -8.50 0.10
CA THR A 226 13.94 -9.83 0.71
C THR A 226 12.94 -10.78 0.07
N GLU A 227 13.39 -11.92 -0.37
CA GLU A 227 12.53 -13.03 -0.81
C GLU A 227 12.12 -13.89 0.39
N THR A 228 10.89 -14.34 0.40
CA THR A 228 10.34 -15.18 1.48
C THR A 228 9.35 -16.16 0.88
N VAL A 229 9.39 -17.40 1.33
CA VAL A 229 8.36 -18.39 1.01
C VAL A 229 7.18 -18.19 1.97
N VAL A 230 5.98 -18.11 1.44
CA VAL A 230 4.72 -18.09 2.20
C VAL A 230 3.97 -19.36 1.84
N TYR A 231 3.61 -20.13 2.86
CA TYR A 231 2.85 -21.36 2.68
C TYR A 231 1.36 -21.11 2.64
N PHE A 232 0.63 -21.95 1.93
CA PHE A 232 -0.82 -21.88 1.79
C PHE A 232 -1.50 -23.24 2.03
N SER A 233 -2.79 -23.21 2.36
CA SER A 233 -3.59 -24.39 2.62
C SER A 233 -4.03 -25.09 1.34
N ASP A 234 -4.58 -26.31 1.47
CA ASP A 234 -5.16 -27.05 0.35
C ASP A 234 -6.33 -26.29 -0.29
N GLU A 235 -7.13 -25.56 0.50
CA GLU A 235 -8.20 -24.70 -0.01
C GLU A 235 -7.67 -23.63 -0.98
N VAL A 236 -6.56 -23.01 -0.66
CA VAL A 236 -5.89 -22.04 -1.57
C VAL A 236 -5.35 -22.74 -2.80
N ARG A 237 -4.77 -23.95 -2.64
CA ARG A 237 -4.29 -24.77 -3.75
C ARG A 237 -5.42 -25.11 -4.72
N ASP A 238 -6.57 -25.56 -4.20
CA ASP A 238 -7.72 -25.96 -4.99
C ASP A 238 -8.31 -24.79 -5.79
N ALA A 239 -8.21 -23.57 -5.29
CA ALA A 239 -8.61 -22.36 -6.00
C ALA A 239 -7.53 -21.89 -7.00
N LEU A 240 -6.25 -22.05 -6.69
CA LEU A 240 -5.13 -21.54 -7.50
C LEU A 240 -4.78 -22.44 -8.68
N LEU A 241 -4.80 -23.76 -8.48
CA LEU A 241 -4.39 -24.72 -9.48
C LEU A 241 -5.22 -24.69 -10.77
N PRO A 242 -6.56 -24.57 -10.73
CA PRO A 242 -7.37 -24.44 -11.95
C PRO A 242 -6.96 -23.20 -12.77
N TYR A 243 -6.75 -22.08 -12.10
CA TYR A 243 -6.28 -20.87 -12.78
C TYR A 243 -4.86 -21.04 -13.34
N TYR A 244 -3.94 -21.65 -12.60
CA TYR A 244 -2.58 -21.89 -13.04
C TYR A 244 -2.56 -22.70 -14.34
N ASN A 245 -3.34 -23.80 -14.41
CA ASN A 245 -3.47 -24.65 -15.60
C ASN A 245 -4.11 -23.91 -16.80
N GLU A 246 -5.04 -22.97 -16.54
CA GLU A 246 -5.60 -22.10 -17.57
C GLU A 246 -4.55 -21.08 -18.04
N ARG A 247 -3.82 -20.49 -17.10
CA ARG A 247 -2.79 -19.49 -17.37
C ARG A 247 -1.67 -20.00 -18.26
N GLU A 248 -1.24 -21.26 -18.08
CA GLU A 248 -0.22 -21.91 -18.94
C GLU A 248 -0.60 -21.91 -20.42
N LYS A 249 -1.90 -21.93 -20.73
CA LYS A 249 -2.42 -21.95 -22.11
C LYS A 249 -2.56 -20.55 -22.70
N ILE A 250 -2.41 -19.49 -21.91
CA ILE A 250 -2.59 -18.11 -22.36
C ILE A 250 -1.23 -17.55 -22.81
N THR A 251 -1.12 -17.15 -24.07
CA THR A 251 -0.01 -16.34 -24.54
C THR A 251 -0.15 -14.93 -24.00
N ALA A 252 0.73 -14.53 -23.06
CA ALA A 252 0.74 -13.20 -22.51
C ALA A 252 1.27 -12.17 -23.50
N ALA A 253 0.97 -10.89 -23.27
CA ALA A 253 1.54 -9.78 -24.02
C ALA A 253 3.05 -9.66 -23.74
N ASP A 254 3.79 -9.07 -24.67
CA ASP A 254 5.23 -8.85 -24.55
C ASP A 254 5.58 -8.11 -23.26
N GLY A 255 6.64 -8.59 -22.58
CA GLY A 255 7.06 -8.07 -21.28
C GLY A 255 6.20 -8.54 -20.09
N HIS A 256 5.27 -9.50 -20.29
CA HIS A 256 4.42 -10.07 -19.25
C HIS A 256 4.34 -11.60 -19.29
N THR A 257 5.28 -12.24 -19.96
CA THR A 257 5.24 -13.67 -20.27
C THR A 257 5.18 -14.53 -19.01
N ASN A 258 5.95 -14.19 -18.00
CA ASN A 258 6.04 -14.97 -16.75
C ASN A 258 5.02 -14.54 -15.69
N ALA A 259 4.27 -13.45 -15.88
CA ALA A 259 3.32 -12.98 -14.90
C ALA A 259 2.26 -14.02 -14.55
N LEU A 260 2.08 -14.36 -13.27
CA LEU A 260 1.06 -15.32 -12.85
C LEU A 260 -0.35 -14.76 -13.15
N PHE A 261 -0.70 -13.59 -12.68
CA PHE A 261 -2.02 -13.02 -12.85
C PHE A 261 -2.10 -12.02 -14.01
N LEU A 262 -2.94 -12.32 -14.99
CA LEU A 262 -3.14 -11.50 -16.18
C LEU A 262 -4.47 -10.74 -16.16
N SER A 263 -4.46 -9.55 -16.72
CA SER A 263 -5.67 -8.81 -17.09
C SER A 263 -6.30 -9.39 -18.37
N LEU A 264 -7.52 -8.95 -18.72
CA LEU A 264 -8.14 -9.30 -20.01
C LEU A 264 -7.31 -8.85 -21.24
N GLN A 265 -6.41 -7.89 -21.04
CA GLN A 265 -5.46 -7.46 -22.09
C GLN A 265 -4.20 -8.35 -22.16
N LYS A 266 -4.19 -9.48 -21.44
CA LYS A 266 -3.05 -10.41 -21.34
C LYS A 266 -1.77 -9.76 -20.81
N LYS A 267 -1.87 -8.68 -20.08
CA LYS A 267 -0.78 -8.02 -19.35
C LYS A 267 -0.87 -8.37 -17.87
N ARG A 268 0.25 -8.32 -17.14
CA ARG A 268 0.25 -8.43 -15.68
C ARG A 268 -0.84 -7.54 -15.09
N ILE A 269 -1.64 -8.10 -14.19
CA ILE A 269 -2.73 -7.36 -13.55
C ILE A 269 -2.16 -6.23 -12.69
N GLN A 270 -2.82 -5.08 -12.68
CA GLN A 270 -2.37 -3.93 -11.91
C GLN A 270 -3.03 -3.91 -10.52
N VAL A 271 -2.32 -3.38 -9.53
CA VAL A 271 -2.82 -3.19 -8.15
C VAL A 271 -4.20 -2.52 -8.15
N ARG A 272 -4.39 -1.48 -8.98
CA ARG A 272 -5.67 -0.76 -9.06
C ARG A 272 -6.83 -1.64 -9.53
N THR A 273 -6.56 -2.56 -10.43
CA THR A 273 -7.56 -3.53 -10.91
C THR A 273 -8.00 -4.46 -9.77
N VAL A 274 -7.04 -4.94 -8.97
CA VAL A 274 -7.34 -5.78 -7.80
C VAL A 274 -8.10 -5.01 -6.73
N GLU A 275 -7.74 -3.75 -6.47
CA GLU A 275 -8.51 -2.88 -5.56
C GLU A 275 -9.96 -2.72 -5.99
N ASN A 276 -10.19 -2.48 -7.29
CA ASN A 276 -11.54 -2.37 -7.86
C ASN A 276 -12.30 -3.71 -7.79
N MET A 277 -11.62 -4.83 -7.99
CA MET A 277 -12.16 -6.18 -7.87
C MET A 277 -12.61 -6.47 -6.43
N VAL A 278 -11.76 -6.24 -5.44
CA VAL A 278 -12.12 -6.39 -4.02
C VAL A 278 -13.31 -5.49 -3.67
N LYS A 279 -13.29 -4.23 -4.11
CA LYS A 279 -14.40 -3.30 -3.89
C LYS A 279 -15.70 -3.77 -4.55
N LYS A 280 -15.64 -4.33 -5.76
CA LYS A 280 -16.80 -4.86 -6.49
C LYS A 280 -17.49 -5.96 -5.68
N TYR A 281 -16.77 -7.00 -5.31
CA TYR A 281 -17.35 -8.14 -4.61
C TYR A 281 -17.73 -7.83 -3.16
N SER A 282 -16.92 -7.05 -2.45
CA SER A 282 -17.22 -6.72 -1.05
C SER A 282 -18.50 -5.88 -0.89
N LYS A 283 -18.85 -5.04 -1.87
CA LYS A 283 -20.08 -4.27 -1.84
C LYS A 283 -21.36 -5.14 -1.93
N LEU A 284 -21.26 -6.35 -2.47
CA LEU A 284 -22.36 -7.31 -2.52
C LEU A 284 -22.58 -8.00 -1.17
N VAL A 285 -21.56 -8.01 -0.31
CA VAL A 285 -21.58 -8.69 0.99
C VAL A 285 -21.84 -7.74 2.15
N THR A 286 -21.24 -6.56 2.09
CA THR A 286 -21.33 -5.58 3.16
C THR A 286 -21.38 -4.16 2.61
N SER A 287 -22.42 -3.41 2.97
CA SER A 287 -22.59 -2.01 2.57
C SER A 287 -21.87 -1.03 3.51
N LEU A 288 -21.65 -1.44 4.76
CA LEU A 288 -21.12 -0.59 5.84
C LEU A 288 -19.58 -0.61 5.92
N LYS A 289 -18.95 -1.68 5.41
CA LYS A 289 -17.50 -1.87 5.50
C LYS A 289 -16.83 -1.52 4.17
N ASN A 290 -15.88 -0.59 4.17
CA ASN A 290 -15.06 -0.33 2.99
C ASN A 290 -13.88 -1.33 2.97
N ILE A 291 -14.06 -2.45 2.30
CA ILE A 291 -13.05 -3.51 2.19
C ILE A 291 -12.08 -3.19 1.05
N THR A 292 -10.80 -3.32 1.35
CA THR A 292 -9.67 -3.14 0.44
C THR A 292 -8.74 -4.36 0.53
N PRO A 293 -7.80 -4.56 -0.39
CA PRO A 293 -6.81 -5.63 -0.28
C PRO A 293 -6.09 -5.67 1.08
N HIS A 294 -5.79 -4.50 1.64
CA HIS A 294 -5.19 -4.43 2.99
C HIS A 294 -6.14 -4.96 4.08
N LYS A 295 -7.46 -4.83 3.88
CA LYS A 295 -8.45 -5.37 4.81
C LYS A 295 -8.59 -6.89 4.70
N LEU A 296 -8.42 -7.47 3.51
CA LEU A 296 -8.32 -8.94 3.35
C LEU A 296 -7.12 -9.49 4.14
N ARG A 297 -5.98 -8.82 4.05
CA ARG A 297 -4.80 -9.17 4.86
C ARG A 297 -5.05 -9.00 6.37
N SER A 298 -5.77 -7.96 6.79
CA SER A 298 -6.17 -7.78 8.20
C SER A 298 -7.14 -8.90 8.64
N THR A 299 -8.04 -9.35 7.76
CA THR A 299 -8.92 -10.49 8.00
C THR A 299 -8.11 -11.76 8.26
N TYR A 300 -7.18 -12.10 7.36
CA TYR A 300 -6.29 -13.25 7.55
C TYR A 300 -5.51 -13.19 8.86
N GLY A 301 -4.81 -12.07 9.12
CA GLY A 301 -4.02 -11.94 10.34
C GLY A 301 -4.86 -12.01 11.62
N THR A 302 -6.12 -11.54 11.57
CA THR A 302 -7.08 -11.66 12.68
C THR A 302 -7.48 -13.12 12.90
N SER A 303 -7.78 -13.85 11.83
CA SER A 303 -8.14 -15.27 11.91
C SER A 303 -6.96 -16.09 12.42
N LEU A 304 -5.74 -15.85 11.90
CA LEU A 304 -4.53 -16.53 12.35
C LEU A 304 -4.25 -16.28 13.84
N TYR A 305 -4.41 -15.03 14.32
CA TYR A 305 -4.23 -14.71 15.73
C TYR A 305 -5.30 -15.38 16.61
N ARG A 306 -6.55 -15.46 16.14
CA ARG A 306 -7.62 -16.12 16.87
C ARG A 306 -7.35 -17.61 17.03
N GLU A 307 -6.87 -18.28 16.01
CA GLU A 307 -6.60 -19.72 16.02
C GLU A 307 -5.33 -20.09 16.81
N THR A 308 -4.27 -19.30 16.65
CA THR A 308 -2.96 -19.64 17.21
C THR A 308 -2.66 -18.99 18.56
N GLY A 309 -3.19 -17.81 18.79
CA GLY A 309 -2.86 -17.00 19.95
C GLY A 309 -1.49 -16.35 19.93
N ASP A 310 -0.71 -16.60 18.92
CA ASP A 310 0.66 -16.17 18.84
C ASP A 310 0.79 -14.92 17.95
N ILE A 311 1.04 -13.77 18.59
CA ILE A 311 1.22 -12.50 17.91
C ILE A 311 2.55 -12.43 17.13
N TYR A 312 3.56 -13.18 17.60
CA TYR A 312 4.87 -13.22 16.93
C TYR A 312 4.78 -14.02 15.64
N LEU A 313 4.08 -15.16 15.65
CA LEU A 313 3.78 -15.93 14.46
C LEU A 313 3.00 -15.09 13.43
N VAL A 314 1.97 -14.35 13.87
CA VAL A 314 1.22 -13.45 12.98
C VAL A 314 2.12 -12.37 12.40
N ALA A 315 3.00 -11.77 13.20
CA ALA A 315 3.93 -10.76 12.71
C ALA A 315 4.92 -11.33 11.68
N ASP A 316 5.44 -12.51 11.92
CA ASP A 316 6.38 -13.20 11.02
C ASP A 316 5.71 -13.56 9.69
N VAL A 317 4.60 -14.28 9.72
CA VAL A 317 3.84 -14.68 8.51
C VAL A 317 3.45 -13.45 7.69
N LEU A 318 2.95 -12.40 8.34
CA LEU A 318 2.64 -11.14 7.67
C LEU A 318 3.89 -10.35 7.25
N GLY A 319 5.09 -10.66 7.73
CA GLY A 319 6.33 -9.91 7.45
C GLY A 319 6.26 -8.48 7.98
N HIS A 320 5.83 -8.32 9.21
CA HIS A 320 5.91 -7.06 9.94
C HIS A 320 7.27 -6.96 10.63
N LYS A 321 8.04 -5.91 10.32
CA LYS A 321 9.34 -5.66 10.97
C LYS A 321 9.21 -5.30 12.46
N ASP A 322 8.06 -4.74 12.85
CA ASP A 322 7.76 -4.35 14.24
C ASP A 322 6.48 -5.06 14.71
N VAL A 323 6.63 -5.92 15.71
CA VAL A 323 5.53 -6.66 16.35
C VAL A 323 4.52 -5.71 17.00
N ASN A 324 4.93 -4.51 17.45
CA ASN A 324 4.01 -3.52 17.99
C ASN A 324 2.97 -3.06 16.97
N THR A 325 3.32 -3.04 15.68
CA THR A 325 2.34 -2.80 14.60
C THR A 325 1.26 -3.88 14.61
N THR A 326 1.64 -5.15 14.77
CA THR A 326 0.73 -6.29 14.84
C THR A 326 -0.10 -6.21 16.12
N ARG A 327 0.52 -5.97 17.27
CA ARG A 327 -0.16 -5.89 18.56
C ARG A 327 -1.26 -4.81 18.57
N LYS A 328 -0.98 -3.62 18.08
CA LYS A 328 -1.99 -2.56 17.97
C LYS A 328 -3.19 -2.96 17.11
N HIS A 329 -2.95 -3.76 16.06
CA HIS A 329 -4.00 -4.23 15.17
C HIS A 329 -4.91 -5.31 15.79
N TYR A 330 -4.44 -6.04 16.80
CA TYR A 330 -5.17 -7.16 17.39
C TYR A 330 -5.54 -6.97 18.87
N ALA A 331 -5.26 -5.79 19.43
CA ALA A 331 -5.53 -5.46 20.84
C ALA A 331 -7.00 -5.66 21.25
N ALA A 332 -7.95 -5.44 20.35
CA ALA A 332 -9.37 -5.65 20.62
C ALA A 332 -9.72 -7.13 20.93
N GLN A 333 -8.94 -8.09 20.39
CA GLN A 333 -9.12 -9.52 20.66
C GLN A 333 -8.47 -9.97 21.97
N GLU A 334 -7.56 -9.18 22.53
CA GLU A 334 -6.99 -9.48 23.85
C GLU A 334 -8.07 -9.43 24.94
N GLU A 335 -9.13 -8.66 24.79
CA GLU A 335 -10.18 -8.59 25.79
C GLU A 335 -11.01 -9.88 25.86
N ASP A 336 -11.40 -10.47 24.72
CA ASP A 336 -12.08 -11.76 24.70
C ASP A 336 -11.20 -12.88 25.27
N ARG A 337 -9.90 -12.80 25.02
CA ARG A 337 -8.91 -13.72 25.59
C ARG A 337 -8.70 -13.53 27.07
N ARG A 338 -8.67 -12.29 27.56
CA ARG A 338 -8.62 -12.01 29.00
C ARG A 338 -9.85 -12.58 29.72
N ARG A 339 -11.03 -12.47 29.09
CA ARG A 339 -12.26 -13.09 29.63
C ARG A 339 -12.19 -14.63 29.60
N ALA A 340 -11.64 -15.20 28.52
CA ALA A 340 -11.44 -16.65 28.43
C ALA A 340 -10.38 -17.13 29.43
N ALA A 341 -9.27 -16.41 29.57
CA ALA A 341 -8.22 -16.72 30.55
C ALA A 341 -8.74 -16.66 32.01
N ALA A 342 -9.59 -15.68 32.32
CA ALA A 342 -10.22 -15.59 33.63
C ALA A 342 -11.11 -16.81 33.94
N LYS A 343 -11.73 -17.44 32.94
CA LYS A 343 -12.53 -18.67 33.09
C LYS A 343 -11.68 -19.94 33.14
N ALA A 344 -10.45 -19.91 32.62
CA ALA A 344 -9.54 -21.06 32.58
C ALA A 344 -8.86 -21.33 33.95
N VAL A 345 -8.78 -20.30 34.81
CA VAL A 345 -8.21 -20.45 36.16
C VAL A 345 -9.32 -20.96 37.09
N LYS A 346 -9.28 -22.26 37.38
CA LYS A 346 -10.12 -22.86 38.43
C LYS A 346 -9.47 -22.64 39.79
N LEU A 347 -10.22 -22.06 40.73
CA LEU A 347 -9.73 -21.79 42.10
C LEU A 347 -9.98 -22.99 43.05
N ARG A 348 -10.84 -23.92 42.65
CA ARG A 348 -11.11 -25.14 43.38
C ARG A 348 -11.24 -26.28 42.38
N GLU A 349 -10.56 -27.40 42.63
CA GLU A 349 -10.85 -28.65 41.93
C GLU A 349 -12.10 -29.27 42.57
N ASP A 350 -13.12 -29.58 41.80
CA ASP A 350 -14.30 -30.36 42.23
C ASP A 350 -13.93 -31.83 42.21
#